data_48c1d417748066fe3f6f8e3b9de06b40
#
_entry.id   48c1d417748066fe3f6f8e3b9de06b40
#
_cell.length_a   1.000
_cell.length_b   1.000
_cell.length_c   1.000
_cell.angle_alpha   90.00
_cell.angle_beta   90.00
_cell.angle_gamma   90.00
#
_symmetry.space_group_name_H-M   'P 1'
#
loop_
_entity.id
_entity.type
_entity.pdbx_description
1 polymer ?
#
loop_
_entity_poly.entity_id
_entity_poly.type
_entity_poly.pdbx_seq_one_letter_code
_entity_poly.pdbx_strand_id
1 'polypeptide(L)'
;MSRTLIAILGTLLALPSAPLHAQWLSYPTPGLPRTADRKPNLTAPVPRTADGKPDLSGLWDGERQGGGGSLMNDIAKNVKGGLPFQPWAADLLKARLANEDKDDPDGYCQPLGLVRMHVHPYPRKIIQLPSLLVIMFERDNTFRQIFTDGRPMPVDPQPAYNGYSTGKWDGDTLVVETTGFKDGMWLDNVGSPFTAAARVTERFHRPSFGNLEIEVTVDDPKAYTKPWTLPLKQTLAADTDMLEFFCTENNRDMPHMVGK
;
A
#
# COMPACT_ATOMS: atom_id res chain seq x y z
N MET A 1 21.91 3.85 -64.61
CA MET A 1 22.05 3.38 -63.21
C MET A 1 21.38 4.41 -62.29
N SER A 2 20.20 4.18 -61.75
CA SER A 2 19.71 4.95 -60.61
C SER A 2 18.20 4.91 -60.31
N ARG A 3 17.43 3.96 -60.84
CA ARG A 3 15.99 3.85 -60.46
C ARG A 3 15.63 2.62 -59.62
N THR A 4 16.53 1.64 -59.56
CA THR A 4 16.27 0.37 -58.81
C THR A 4 16.74 0.44 -57.35
N LEU A 5 17.59 1.37 -56.96
CA LEU A 5 18.09 1.52 -55.60
C LEU A 5 17.14 2.27 -54.67
N ILE A 6 16.22 3.08 -55.23
CA ILE A 6 15.27 3.86 -54.40
C ILE A 6 14.06 2.99 -53.98
N ALA A 7 13.72 1.92 -54.71
CA ALA A 7 12.63 1.05 -54.34
C ALA A 7 12.94 0.09 -53.18
N ILE A 8 14.21 -0.20 -52.89
CA ILE A 8 14.61 -1.10 -51.79
C ILE A 8 14.67 -0.38 -50.45
N LEU A 9 14.88 0.93 -50.45
CA LEU A 9 14.93 1.71 -49.18
C LEU A 9 13.54 2.04 -48.64
N GLY A 10 12.48 1.96 -49.46
CA GLY A 10 11.09 2.25 -49.05
C GLY A 10 10.39 1.09 -48.36
N THR A 11 10.84 -0.16 -48.54
CA THR A 11 10.17 -1.36 -48.02
C THR A 11 10.64 -1.76 -46.62
N LEU A 12 11.71 -1.15 -46.07
CA LEU A 12 12.19 -1.48 -44.75
C LEU A 12 11.54 -0.68 -43.60
N LEU A 13 10.64 0.26 -43.90
CA LEU A 13 10.00 1.15 -42.92
C LEU A 13 8.59 0.76 -42.52
N ALA A 14 8.08 -0.37 -42.99
CA ALA A 14 6.73 -0.87 -42.67
C ALA A 14 6.78 -2.20 -41.87
N LEU A 15 7.73 -2.34 -40.96
CA LEU A 15 7.58 -3.35 -39.91
C LEU A 15 6.48 -2.85 -38.97
N PRO A 16 5.36 -3.61 -38.81
CA PRO A 16 4.40 -3.25 -37.76
C PRO A 16 5.18 -3.22 -36.43
N SER A 17 5.19 -2.09 -35.78
CA SER A 17 5.64 -1.98 -34.39
C SER A 17 4.74 -2.90 -33.57
N ALA A 18 5.18 -4.14 -33.35
CA ALA A 18 4.56 -4.97 -32.34
C ALA A 18 4.53 -4.15 -31.06
N PRO A 19 3.38 -4.02 -30.41
CA PRO A 19 3.34 -3.34 -29.12
C PRO A 19 4.35 -4.05 -28.23
N LEU A 20 5.39 -3.34 -27.81
CA LEU A 20 6.27 -3.79 -26.74
C LEU A 20 5.42 -3.78 -25.49
N HIS A 21 4.75 -4.90 -25.21
CA HIS A 21 4.15 -5.12 -23.93
C HIS A 21 5.31 -5.26 -22.94
N ALA A 22 5.65 -4.17 -22.29
CA ALA A 22 6.51 -4.22 -21.14
C ALA A 22 5.74 -4.95 -20.04
N GLN A 23 6.34 -6.03 -19.51
CA GLN A 23 6.00 -6.73 -18.29
C GLN A 23 4.79 -7.70 -18.31
N TRP A 24 5.02 -8.92 -17.84
CA TRP A 24 4.06 -9.94 -17.40
C TRP A 24 2.82 -10.14 -18.28
N LEU A 25 3.01 -10.36 -19.55
CA LEU A 25 1.96 -10.42 -20.61
C LEU A 25 0.86 -11.45 -20.40
N SER A 26 1.03 -12.41 -19.56
CA SER A 26 0.02 -13.39 -19.20
C SER A 26 0.53 -14.18 -18.00
N TYR A 27 0.32 -13.66 -16.80
CA TYR A 27 0.59 -14.36 -15.56
C TYR A 27 -0.73 -14.71 -14.88
N PRO A 28 -1.40 -15.82 -15.31
CA PRO A 28 -2.71 -16.15 -14.77
C PRO A 28 -2.68 -16.33 -13.27
N THR A 29 -3.52 -15.61 -12.55
CA THR A 29 -3.67 -15.78 -11.10
C THR A 29 -4.23 -17.18 -10.82
N PRO A 30 -3.52 -18.05 -10.09
CA PRO A 30 -3.99 -19.38 -9.76
C PRO A 30 -5.33 -19.37 -9.01
N GLY A 31 -6.25 -20.25 -9.38
CA GLY A 31 -7.54 -20.37 -8.70
C GLY A 31 -8.52 -19.21 -8.89
N LEU A 32 -8.18 -18.22 -9.72
CA LEU A 32 -9.04 -17.08 -10.00
C LEU A 32 -10.31 -17.53 -10.75
N PRO A 33 -11.52 -17.34 -10.17
CA PRO A 33 -12.77 -17.60 -10.87
C PRO A 33 -12.89 -16.71 -12.12
N ARG A 34 -13.44 -17.26 -13.18
CA ARG A 34 -13.62 -16.53 -14.44
C ARG A 34 -15.06 -16.59 -14.91
N THR A 35 -15.48 -15.53 -15.57
CA THR A 35 -16.76 -15.43 -16.25
C THR A 35 -16.76 -16.27 -17.55
N ALA A 36 -17.92 -16.42 -18.19
CA ALA A 36 -18.03 -17.19 -19.45
C ALA A 36 -17.15 -16.61 -20.58
N ASP A 37 -16.91 -15.31 -20.58
CA ASP A 37 -15.99 -14.60 -21.49
C ASP A 37 -14.53 -14.58 -21.02
N ARG A 38 -14.18 -15.45 -20.04
CA ARG A 38 -12.85 -15.67 -19.47
C ARG A 38 -12.25 -14.48 -18.70
N LYS A 39 -13.01 -13.44 -18.41
CA LYS A 39 -12.55 -12.33 -17.57
C LYS A 39 -12.51 -12.73 -16.09
N PRO A 40 -11.65 -12.09 -15.28
CA PRO A 40 -11.66 -12.27 -13.84
C PRO A 40 -13.05 -12.02 -13.24
N ASN A 41 -13.57 -12.98 -12.45
CA ASN A 41 -14.81 -12.81 -11.70
C ASN A 41 -14.50 -12.34 -10.28
N LEU A 42 -14.32 -11.04 -10.10
CA LEU A 42 -13.97 -10.44 -8.82
C LEU A 42 -15.13 -10.44 -7.80
N THR A 43 -16.37 -10.68 -8.26
CA THR A 43 -17.56 -10.78 -7.40
C THR A 43 -17.88 -12.21 -6.96
N ALA A 44 -17.05 -13.18 -7.35
CA ALA A 44 -17.19 -14.56 -6.90
C ALA A 44 -17.12 -14.66 -5.36
N PRO A 45 -17.66 -15.74 -4.76
CA PRO A 45 -17.59 -15.97 -3.33
C PRO A 45 -16.16 -15.94 -2.80
N VAL A 46 -16.03 -15.51 -1.54
CA VAL A 46 -14.73 -15.44 -0.82
C VAL A 46 -14.11 -16.82 -0.72
N PRO A 47 -12.84 -17.00 -1.12
CA PRO A 47 -12.12 -18.24 -0.86
C PRO A 47 -11.90 -18.42 0.65
N ARG A 48 -11.84 -19.69 1.09
CA ARG A 48 -11.62 -20.00 2.50
C ARG A 48 -10.41 -20.91 2.68
N THR A 49 -9.72 -20.71 3.76
CA THR A 49 -8.64 -21.58 4.23
C THR A 49 -9.20 -22.90 4.76
N ALA A 50 -8.32 -23.88 5.03
CA ALA A 50 -8.71 -25.19 5.52
C ALA A 50 -9.42 -25.15 6.89
N ASP A 51 -9.15 -24.13 7.70
CA ASP A 51 -9.82 -23.86 8.99
C ASP A 51 -11.11 -23.02 8.86
N GLY A 52 -11.57 -22.77 7.62
CA GLY A 52 -12.83 -22.10 7.31
C GLY A 52 -12.79 -20.58 7.39
N LYS A 53 -11.65 -19.97 7.70
CA LYS A 53 -11.49 -18.50 7.70
C LYS A 53 -11.43 -17.96 6.28
N PRO A 54 -11.87 -16.70 6.03
CA PRO A 54 -11.60 -16.06 4.75
C PRO A 54 -10.12 -16.10 4.41
N ASP A 55 -9.78 -16.51 3.20
CA ASP A 55 -8.41 -16.42 2.71
C ASP A 55 -8.16 -14.99 2.21
N LEU A 56 -7.28 -14.26 2.90
CA LEU A 56 -6.90 -12.90 2.53
C LEU A 56 -5.74 -12.86 1.53
N SER A 57 -5.18 -14.02 1.16
CA SER A 57 -4.07 -14.10 0.22
C SER A 57 -4.45 -13.51 -1.15
N GLY A 58 -3.46 -12.86 -1.77
CA GLY A 58 -3.61 -12.25 -3.08
C GLY A 58 -2.67 -11.08 -3.29
N LEU A 59 -2.63 -10.61 -4.51
CA LEU A 59 -2.00 -9.33 -4.87
C LEU A 59 -3.09 -8.27 -4.89
N TRP A 60 -2.93 -7.22 -4.09
CA TRP A 60 -3.95 -6.21 -3.86
C TRP A 60 -3.45 -4.84 -4.30
N ASP A 61 -4.21 -4.18 -5.15
CA ASP A 61 -4.03 -2.77 -5.49
C ASP A 61 -4.80 -1.88 -4.51
N GLY A 62 -4.16 -0.81 -4.06
CA GLY A 62 -4.84 0.26 -3.35
C GLY A 62 -5.86 0.97 -4.24
N GLU A 63 -6.86 1.57 -3.63
CA GLU A 63 -7.85 2.37 -4.34
C GLU A 63 -7.16 3.53 -5.07
N ARG A 64 -7.07 3.44 -6.39
CA ARG A 64 -6.68 4.55 -7.24
C ARG A 64 -7.91 5.44 -7.40
N GLN A 65 -8.06 6.43 -6.54
CA GLN A 65 -9.12 7.41 -6.73
C GLN A 65 -8.89 8.14 -8.07
N GLY A 66 -9.82 7.96 -8.98
CA GLY A 66 -9.79 8.62 -10.28
C GLY A 66 -9.70 10.14 -10.11
N GLY A 67 -8.72 10.78 -10.77
CA GLY A 67 -8.63 12.22 -10.82
C GLY A 67 -7.57 12.89 -9.94
N GLY A 68 -6.50 12.21 -9.58
CA GLY A 68 -5.30 12.88 -9.02
C GLY A 68 -5.32 13.21 -7.53
N GLY A 69 -6.37 12.81 -6.79
CA GLY A 69 -6.44 12.91 -5.34
C GLY A 69 -6.10 11.57 -4.69
N SER A 70 -4.83 11.15 -4.72
CA SER A 70 -4.41 9.97 -3.97
C SER A 70 -4.64 10.20 -2.48
N LEU A 71 -5.16 9.18 -1.79
CA LEU A 71 -5.23 9.12 -0.32
C LEU A 71 -3.88 9.47 0.33
N MET A 72 -2.78 9.11 -0.33
CA MET A 72 -1.43 9.39 0.16
C MET A 72 -1.08 10.87 0.19
N ASN A 73 -1.77 11.72 -0.58
CA ASN A 73 -1.44 13.16 -0.59
C ASN A 73 -1.87 13.85 0.69
N ASP A 74 -3.09 13.55 1.17
CA ASP A 74 -3.65 14.18 2.36
C ASP A 74 -4.74 13.27 2.96
N ILE A 75 -4.38 12.50 3.97
CA ILE A 75 -5.30 11.58 4.66
C ILE A 75 -6.48 12.34 5.29
N ALA A 76 -6.27 13.57 5.76
CA ALA A 76 -7.30 14.34 6.46
C ALA A 76 -8.57 14.52 5.61
N LYS A 77 -8.45 14.59 4.28
CA LYS A 77 -9.58 14.73 3.36
C LYS A 77 -10.50 13.50 3.33
N ASN A 78 -10.00 12.35 3.76
CA ASN A 78 -10.69 11.05 3.73
C ASN A 78 -11.13 10.58 5.13
N VAL A 79 -10.76 11.32 6.17
CA VAL A 79 -11.22 11.09 7.55
C VAL A 79 -12.42 11.98 7.82
N LYS A 80 -13.53 11.39 8.27
CA LYS A 80 -14.74 12.13 8.59
C LYS A 80 -14.47 13.19 9.67
N GLY A 81 -14.59 14.45 9.31
CA GLY A 81 -14.31 15.59 10.19
C GLY A 81 -12.84 16.00 10.24
N GLY A 82 -11.99 15.46 9.36
CA GLY A 82 -10.56 15.74 9.33
C GLY A 82 -9.77 15.05 10.44
N LEU A 83 -8.47 15.31 10.49
CA LEU A 83 -7.61 14.80 11.56
C LEU A 83 -7.70 15.70 12.81
N PRO A 84 -7.97 15.15 13.98
CA PRO A 84 -8.15 15.91 15.23
C PRO A 84 -6.79 16.21 15.89
N PHE A 85 -5.97 17.05 15.25
CA PHE A 85 -4.61 17.34 15.70
C PHE A 85 -4.53 17.92 17.12
N GLN A 86 -3.50 17.54 17.87
CA GLN A 86 -3.00 18.31 18.99
C GLN A 86 -2.41 19.65 18.48
N PRO A 87 -2.37 20.74 19.31
CA PRO A 87 -1.88 22.04 18.84
C PRO A 87 -0.49 21.98 18.19
N TRP A 88 0.47 21.32 18.85
CA TRP A 88 1.83 21.17 18.30
C TRP A 88 1.86 20.42 16.96
N ALA A 89 1.00 19.41 16.81
CA ALA A 89 0.92 18.59 15.59
C ALA A 89 0.35 19.41 14.40
N ALA A 90 -0.62 20.27 14.69
CA ALA A 90 -1.14 21.23 13.71
C ALA A 90 -0.08 22.27 13.30
N ASP A 91 0.69 22.79 14.27
CA ASP A 91 1.76 23.74 13.99
C ASP A 91 2.89 23.08 13.18
N LEU A 92 3.24 21.84 13.50
CA LEU A 92 4.23 21.07 12.75
C LEU A 92 3.78 20.83 11.29
N LEU A 93 2.50 20.42 11.08
CA LEU A 93 1.95 20.25 9.74
C LEU A 93 2.02 21.56 8.94
N LYS A 94 1.65 22.68 9.57
CA LYS A 94 1.75 24.00 8.94
C LYS A 94 3.19 24.36 8.55
N ALA A 95 4.15 24.05 9.39
CA ALA A 95 5.57 24.27 9.11
C ALA A 95 6.08 23.41 7.95
N ARG A 96 5.69 22.13 7.89
CA ARG A 96 6.03 21.22 6.78
C ARG A 96 5.46 21.72 5.45
N LEU A 97 4.18 22.08 5.43
CA LEU A 97 3.54 22.67 4.24
C LEU A 97 4.24 23.96 3.79
N ALA A 98 4.67 24.82 4.71
CA ALA A 98 5.40 26.05 4.38
C ALA A 98 6.82 25.77 3.84
N ASN A 99 7.39 24.61 4.16
CA ASN A 99 8.68 24.13 3.64
C ASN A 99 8.52 23.30 2.35
N GLU A 100 7.31 23.26 1.76
CA GLU A 100 7.02 22.50 0.53
C GLU A 100 7.41 21.02 0.64
N ASP A 101 7.19 20.42 1.81
CA ASP A 101 7.40 19.01 2.12
C ASP A 101 8.85 18.50 1.87
N LYS A 102 9.84 19.40 1.85
CA LYS A 102 11.25 19.07 1.54
C LYS A 102 11.88 18.09 2.54
N ASP A 103 11.31 18.00 3.75
CA ASP A 103 11.78 17.09 4.80
C ASP A 103 11.03 15.74 4.78
N ASP A 104 10.23 15.45 3.74
CA ASP A 104 9.53 14.18 3.63
C ASP A 104 10.53 13.00 3.62
N PRO A 105 10.44 12.07 4.60
CA PRO A 105 11.34 10.91 4.65
C PRO A 105 11.30 10.04 3.38
N ASP A 106 10.18 10.05 2.64
CA ASP A 106 10.05 9.34 1.37
C ASP A 106 11.03 9.87 0.31
N GLY A 107 11.25 11.17 0.28
CA GLY A 107 12.26 11.80 -0.58
C GLY A 107 13.69 11.30 -0.33
N TYR A 108 13.95 10.79 0.87
CA TYR A 108 15.22 10.19 1.27
C TYR A 108 15.20 8.66 1.27
N CYS A 109 14.23 8.06 0.58
CA CYS A 109 14.08 6.61 0.48
C CYS A 109 13.95 5.90 1.85
N GLN A 110 13.38 6.55 2.84
CA GLN A 110 13.05 5.90 4.10
C GLN A 110 11.70 5.18 3.99
N PRO A 111 11.54 4.02 4.65
CA PRO A 111 10.28 3.28 4.61
C PRO A 111 9.10 4.14 5.10
N LEU A 112 7.99 4.06 4.37
CA LEU A 112 6.80 4.88 4.62
C LEU A 112 6.10 4.59 5.95
N GLY A 113 6.26 3.38 6.47
CA GLY A 113 5.54 2.92 7.66
C GLY A 113 4.10 2.48 7.38
N LEU A 114 3.50 1.84 8.39
CA LEU A 114 2.26 1.08 8.25
C LEU A 114 1.13 1.86 7.60
N VAL A 115 0.76 3.01 8.16
CA VAL A 115 -0.45 3.75 7.73
C VAL A 115 -0.26 4.35 6.34
N ARG A 116 0.88 5.01 6.11
CA ARG A 116 1.19 5.61 4.82
C ARG A 116 1.30 4.55 3.71
N MET A 117 1.82 3.36 4.05
CA MET A 117 1.87 2.23 3.12
C MET A 117 0.49 1.75 2.69
N HIS A 118 -0.52 1.83 3.55
CA HIS A 118 -1.89 1.48 3.20
C HIS A 118 -2.52 2.42 2.17
N VAL A 119 -2.20 3.69 2.22
CA VAL A 119 -2.74 4.71 1.30
C VAL A 119 -1.90 4.89 0.04
N HIS A 120 -0.76 4.24 -0.02
CA HIS A 120 0.12 4.27 -1.18
C HIS A 120 -0.44 3.42 -2.34
N PRO A 121 -0.35 3.88 -3.60
CA PRO A 121 -0.98 3.22 -4.75
C PRO A 121 -0.25 1.95 -5.24
N TYR A 122 0.93 1.62 -4.68
CA TYR A 122 1.66 0.43 -5.11
C TYR A 122 1.03 -0.87 -4.59
N PRO A 123 1.15 -1.97 -5.36
CA PRO A 123 0.62 -3.26 -4.98
C PRO A 123 1.22 -3.80 -3.68
N ARG A 124 0.45 -4.64 -3.02
CA ARG A 124 0.89 -5.45 -1.88
C ARG A 124 0.42 -6.88 -2.03
N LYS A 125 1.29 -7.81 -1.68
CA LYS A 125 0.99 -9.24 -1.71
C LYS A 125 0.75 -9.74 -0.30
N ILE A 126 -0.42 -10.27 -0.04
CA ILE A 126 -0.76 -10.92 1.23
C ILE A 126 -0.55 -12.42 1.06
N ILE A 127 0.16 -13.03 2.01
CA ILE A 127 0.33 -14.48 2.13
C ILE A 127 -0.20 -14.88 3.49
N GLN A 128 -1.28 -15.66 3.50
CA GLN A 128 -1.90 -16.14 4.74
C GLN A 128 -1.46 -17.57 5.03
N LEU A 129 -0.85 -17.75 6.20
CA LEU A 129 -0.47 -19.04 6.77
C LEU A 129 -1.34 -19.30 8.02
N PRO A 130 -1.39 -20.53 8.57
CA PRO A 130 -2.25 -20.84 9.70
C PRO A 130 -2.07 -19.96 10.95
N SER A 131 -0.84 -19.50 11.20
CA SER A 131 -0.50 -18.72 12.41
C SER A 131 0.18 -17.39 12.11
N LEU A 132 0.28 -17.00 10.83
CA LEU A 132 1.00 -15.82 10.39
C LEU A 132 0.41 -15.28 9.10
N LEU A 133 0.19 -13.97 9.05
CA LEU A 133 -0.06 -13.26 7.81
C LEU A 133 1.19 -12.45 7.47
N VAL A 134 1.69 -12.59 6.25
CA VAL A 134 2.79 -11.76 5.72
C VAL A 134 2.24 -10.83 4.67
N ILE A 135 2.49 -9.54 4.82
CA ILE A 135 2.18 -8.53 3.80
C ILE A 135 3.52 -8.05 3.24
N MET A 136 3.73 -8.29 1.96
CA MET A 136 4.87 -7.77 1.20
C MET A 136 4.41 -6.54 0.43
N PHE A 137 5.19 -5.48 0.46
CA PHE A 137 4.90 -4.25 -0.25
C PHE A 137 5.89 -4.09 -1.39
N GLU A 138 5.39 -3.79 -2.60
CA GLU A 138 6.23 -3.50 -3.76
C GLU A 138 7.08 -2.25 -3.49
N ARG A 139 6.46 -1.22 -2.95
CA ARG A 139 7.17 -0.02 -2.52
C ARG A 139 8.19 -0.37 -1.43
N ASP A 140 9.46 -0.02 -1.66
CA ASP A 140 10.61 -0.21 -0.76
C ASP A 140 10.98 -1.67 -0.47
N ASN A 141 10.40 -2.67 -1.15
CA ASN A 141 10.61 -4.09 -0.89
C ASN A 141 10.50 -4.46 0.60
N THR A 142 9.60 -3.79 1.30
CA THR A 142 9.39 -4.05 2.73
C THR A 142 8.36 -5.13 2.96
N PHE A 143 8.37 -5.70 4.15
CA PHE A 143 7.38 -6.67 4.57
C PHE A 143 6.88 -6.39 5.99
N ARG A 144 5.74 -6.95 6.31
CA ARG A 144 5.13 -6.93 7.64
C ARG A 144 4.67 -8.32 8.02
N GLN A 145 4.85 -8.69 9.28
CA GLN A 145 4.35 -9.92 9.87
C GLN A 145 3.22 -9.59 10.84
N ILE A 146 2.11 -10.34 10.73
CA ILE A 146 0.98 -10.28 11.64
C ILE A 146 0.83 -11.66 12.25
N PHE A 147 1.12 -11.80 13.53
CA PHE A 147 1.08 -13.08 14.23
C PHE A 147 -0.36 -13.39 14.65
N THR A 148 -0.89 -14.53 14.17
CA THR A 148 -2.26 -14.99 14.45
C THR A 148 -2.30 -16.26 15.30
N ASP A 149 -1.18 -16.60 15.93
CA ASP A 149 -0.99 -17.78 16.78
C ASP A 149 -1.47 -17.60 18.23
N GLY A 150 -2.08 -16.45 18.53
CA GLY A 150 -2.61 -16.15 19.87
C GLY A 150 -1.57 -15.59 20.85
N ARG A 151 -0.33 -15.32 20.40
CA ARG A 151 0.68 -14.70 21.26
C ARG A 151 0.23 -13.32 21.74
N PRO A 152 0.60 -12.91 22.96
CA PRO A 152 0.32 -11.56 23.44
C PRO A 152 1.16 -10.51 22.70
N MET A 153 0.64 -9.27 22.66
CA MET A 153 1.43 -8.11 22.25
C MET A 153 2.59 -7.91 23.24
N PRO A 154 3.85 -7.79 22.78
CA PRO A 154 4.97 -7.42 23.65
C PRO A 154 4.72 -6.09 24.37
N VAL A 155 5.19 -5.97 25.61
CA VAL A 155 5.06 -4.76 26.40
C VAL A 155 5.88 -3.61 25.79
N ASP A 156 7.08 -3.94 25.30
CA ASP A 156 8.02 -2.96 24.71
C ASP A 156 8.65 -3.58 23.45
N PRO A 157 7.92 -3.61 22.32
CA PRO A 157 8.45 -4.13 21.07
C PRO A 157 9.53 -3.22 20.50
N GLN A 158 10.55 -3.81 19.86
CA GLN A 158 11.60 -3.06 19.18
C GLN A 158 10.97 -2.10 18.14
N PRO A 159 11.27 -0.79 18.18
CA PRO A 159 10.68 0.18 17.26
C PRO A 159 10.99 -0.14 15.79
N ALA A 160 9.93 -0.19 14.98
CA ALA A 160 10.01 -0.48 13.55
C ALA A 160 9.05 0.43 12.75
N TYR A 161 9.30 0.60 11.44
CA TYR A 161 8.41 1.39 10.58
C TYR A 161 7.00 0.80 10.49
N ASN A 162 6.89 -0.53 10.42
CA ASN A 162 5.61 -1.24 10.37
C ASN A 162 5.13 -1.71 11.75
N GLY A 163 5.86 -1.38 12.83
CA GLY A 163 5.56 -1.82 14.18
C GLY A 163 5.61 -3.33 14.37
N TYR A 164 5.09 -3.80 15.50
CA TYR A 164 4.86 -5.21 15.83
C TYR A 164 3.35 -5.48 15.85
N SER A 165 2.90 -6.55 15.17
CA SER A 165 1.48 -6.80 14.94
C SER A 165 1.05 -8.16 15.41
N THR A 166 -0.08 -8.21 16.14
CA THR A 166 -0.81 -9.44 16.46
C THR A 166 -2.23 -9.37 15.91
N GLY A 167 -2.79 -10.49 15.49
CA GLY A 167 -4.11 -10.56 14.89
C GLY A 167 -4.99 -11.63 15.53
N LYS A 168 -6.30 -11.36 15.57
CA LYS A 168 -7.34 -12.30 16.02
C LYS A 168 -8.52 -12.25 15.06
N TRP A 169 -9.09 -13.41 14.77
CA TRP A 169 -10.32 -13.50 13.99
C TRP A 169 -11.55 -13.20 14.85
N ASP A 170 -12.37 -12.28 14.35
CA ASP A 170 -13.69 -11.93 14.84
C ASP A 170 -14.69 -12.27 13.73
N GLY A 171 -15.26 -13.48 13.78
CA GLY A 171 -16.02 -14.04 12.67
C GLY A 171 -15.20 -14.13 11.37
N ASP A 172 -15.62 -13.42 10.34
CA ASP A 172 -14.99 -13.33 9.03
C ASP A 172 -14.06 -12.09 8.89
N THR A 173 -13.79 -11.38 9.98
CA THR A 173 -12.92 -10.21 10.02
C THR A 173 -11.65 -10.52 10.81
N LEU A 174 -10.48 -10.26 10.22
CA LEU A 174 -9.22 -10.29 10.96
C LEU A 174 -9.01 -8.92 11.62
N VAL A 175 -8.98 -8.90 12.95
CA VAL A 175 -8.67 -7.71 13.75
C VAL A 175 -7.21 -7.76 14.13
N VAL A 176 -6.47 -6.72 13.77
CA VAL A 176 -5.02 -6.61 13.99
C VAL A 176 -4.73 -5.41 14.88
N GLU A 177 -3.94 -5.63 15.91
CA GLU A 177 -3.37 -4.56 16.74
C GLU A 177 -1.87 -4.41 16.46
N THR A 178 -1.40 -3.16 16.38
CA THR A 178 -0.01 -2.85 16.12
C THR A 178 0.48 -1.74 17.03
N THR A 179 1.67 -1.94 17.59
CA THR A 179 2.41 -0.97 18.42
C THR A 179 3.90 -1.04 18.10
N GLY A 180 4.74 -0.26 18.79
CA GLY A 180 6.19 -0.29 18.60
C GLY A 180 6.62 0.38 17.30
N PHE A 181 6.06 1.52 17.02
CA PHE A 181 6.44 2.33 15.87
C PHE A 181 7.69 3.16 16.12
N LYS A 182 8.42 3.47 15.06
CA LYS A 182 9.43 4.53 15.10
C LYS A 182 8.76 5.88 15.28
N ASP A 183 9.46 6.80 15.93
CA ASP A 183 8.99 8.18 16.10
C ASP A 183 9.22 9.02 14.84
N GLY A 184 8.44 10.09 14.70
CA GLY A 184 8.65 11.09 13.64
C GLY A 184 8.24 10.66 12.23
N MET A 185 7.47 9.59 12.08
CA MET A 185 6.96 9.19 10.77
C MET A 185 5.89 10.14 10.24
N TRP A 186 5.69 10.11 8.92
CA TRP A 186 4.64 10.85 8.23
C TRP A 186 3.53 9.89 7.79
N LEU A 187 2.27 10.31 7.96
CA LEU A 187 1.12 9.52 7.53
C LEU A 187 0.77 9.70 6.04
N ASP A 188 1.16 10.83 5.47
CA ASP A 188 0.83 11.27 4.12
C ASP A 188 1.90 12.21 3.57
N ASN A 189 1.73 12.66 2.32
CA ASN A 189 2.69 13.52 1.65
C ASN A 189 2.71 14.96 2.22
N VAL A 190 1.60 15.43 2.81
CA VAL A 190 1.56 16.76 3.44
C VAL A 190 2.20 16.79 4.82
N GLY A 191 2.60 15.63 5.33
CA GLY A 191 3.38 15.54 6.56
C GLY A 191 2.57 15.48 7.85
N SER A 192 1.37 14.89 7.81
CA SER A 192 0.62 14.60 9.03
C SER A 192 1.45 13.74 9.99
N PRO A 193 1.69 14.20 11.24
CA PRO A 193 2.62 13.54 12.14
C PRO A 193 2.10 12.23 12.71
N PHE A 194 3.04 11.30 12.94
CA PHE A 194 2.79 10.01 13.59
C PHE A 194 3.91 9.73 14.58
N THR A 195 3.57 9.35 15.81
CA THR A 195 4.54 9.20 16.88
C THR A 195 4.71 7.75 17.35
N ALA A 196 5.77 7.47 18.08
CA ALA A 196 6.00 6.17 18.69
C ALA A 196 4.92 5.76 19.72
N ALA A 197 4.10 6.73 20.20
CA ALA A 197 3.01 6.45 21.12
C ALA A 197 1.77 5.84 20.44
N ALA A 198 1.76 5.79 19.13
CA ALA A 198 0.61 5.33 18.36
C ALA A 198 0.30 3.85 18.62
N ARG A 199 -0.99 3.56 18.67
CA ARG A 199 -1.57 2.23 18.52
C ARG A 199 -2.44 2.24 17.27
N VAL A 200 -2.28 1.25 16.42
CA VAL A 200 -3.10 1.10 15.20
C VAL A 200 -3.92 -0.18 15.32
N THR A 201 -5.21 -0.07 15.11
CA THR A 201 -6.13 -1.21 14.98
C THR A 201 -6.61 -1.28 13.55
N GLU A 202 -6.49 -2.45 12.93
CA GLU A 202 -6.95 -2.69 11.56
C GLU A 202 -7.98 -3.81 11.55
N ARG A 203 -9.00 -3.66 10.73
CA ARG A 203 -10.04 -4.67 10.53
C ARG A 203 -10.05 -5.04 9.04
N PHE A 204 -9.57 -6.24 8.72
CA PHE A 204 -9.54 -6.77 7.36
C PHE A 204 -10.77 -7.62 7.12
N HIS A 205 -11.57 -7.23 6.15
CA HIS A 205 -12.75 -7.95 5.71
C HIS A 205 -12.71 -8.16 4.19
N ARG A 206 -12.90 -9.40 3.74
CA ARG A 206 -12.93 -9.74 2.31
C ARG A 206 -14.37 -10.08 1.91
N PRO A 207 -15.15 -9.12 1.35
CA PRO A 207 -16.56 -9.35 1.03
C PRO A 207 -16.77 -10.21 -0.22
N SER A 208 -15.77 -10.29 -1.11
CA SER A 208 -15.82 -11.12 -2.32
C SER A 208 -14.42 -11.53 -2.76
N PHE A 209 -14.32 -12.35 -3.80
CA PHE A 209 -13.02 -12.84 -4.28
C PHE A 209 -12.05 -11.70 -4.59
N GLY A 210 -12.52 -10.64 -5.23
CA GLY A 210 -11.70 -9.55 -5.73
C GLY A 210 -11.71 -8.27 -4.89
N ASN A 211 -12.37 -8.25 -3.72
CA ASN A 211 -12.48 -7.04 -2.90
C ASN A 211 -11.97 -7.29 -1.49
N LEU A 212 -11.17 -6.38 -0.97
CA LEU A 212 -10.67 -6.36 0.40
C LEU A 212 -10.96 -4.98 0.99
N GLU A 213 -11.67 -4.95 2.10
CA GLU A 213 -11.97 -3.75 2.89
C GLU A 213 -11.07 -3.74 4.12
N ILE A 214 -10.46 -2.60 4.40
CA ILE A 214 -9.60 -2.42 5.57
C ILE A 214 -10.04 -1.15 6.29
N GLU A 215 -10.43 -1.28 7.54
CA GLU A 215 -10.68 -0.14 8.40
C GLU A 215 -9.46 0.08 9.30
N VAL A 216 -8.80 1.22 9.17
CA VAL A 216 -7.59 1.57 9.93
C VAL A 216 -7.94 2.62 10.96
N THR A 217 -7.87 2.27 12.24
CA THR A 217 -8.06 3.19 13.37
C THR A 217 -6.70 3.51 13.98
N VAL A 218 -6.38 4.80 14.06
CA VAL A 218 -5.17 5.32 14.67
C VAL A 218 -5.52 5.99 16.00
N ASP A 219 -4.90 5.52 17.07
CA ASP A 219 -4.93 6.12 18.40
C ASP A 219 -3.50 6.56 18.74
N ASP A 220 -3.20 7.84 18.53
CA ASP A 220 -1.92 8.46 18.87
C ASP A 220 -2.16 9.70 19.75
N PRO A 221 -2.24 9.53 21.06
CA PRO A 221 -2.63 10.60 21.99
C PRO A 221 -1.61 11.74 22.06
N LYS A 222 -0.39 11.53 21.55
CA LYS A 222 0.59 12.62 21.43
C LYS A 222 0.27 13.54 20.26
N ALA A 223 -0.12 12.98 19.09
CA ALA A 223 -0.36 13.76 17.89
C ALA A 223 -1.84 14.19 17.74
N TYR A 224 -2.79 13.43 18.28
CA TYR A 224 -4.22 13.63 18.10
C TYR A 224 -4.97 13.71 19.41
N THR A 225 -6.04 14.50 19.45
CA THR A 225 -6.88 14.70 20.64
C THR A 225 -7.85 13.54 20.88
N LYS A 226 -8.08 12.69 19.86
CA LYS A 226 -8.91 11.48 19.92
C LYS A 226 -8.52 10.52 18.78
N PRO A 227 -8.84 9.23 18.89
CA PRO A 227 -8.68 8.29 17.78
C PRO A 227 -9.49 8.73 16.55
N TRP A 228 -9.00 8.35 15.38
CA TRP A 228 -9.66 8.55 14.09
C TRP A 228 -9.55 7.30 13.23
N THR A 229 -10.46 7.15 12.27
CA THR A 229 -10.57 5.95 11.44
C THR A 229 -10.60 6.31 9.97
N LEU A 230 -9.89 5.53 9.16
CA LEU A 230 -9.80 5.62 7.72
C LEU A 230 -10.30 4.32 7.08
N PRO A 231 -11.42 4.33 6.36
CA PRO A 231 -11.84 3.18 5.56
C PRO A 231 -11.07 3.12 4.25
N LEU A 232 -10.61 1.92 3.87
CA LEU A 232 -9.86 1.65 2.65
C LEU A 232 -10.51 0.51 1.89
N LYS A 233 -10.46 0.58 0.56
CA LYS A 233 -10.84 -0.51 -0.33
C LYS A 233 -9.67 -0.89 -1.20
N GLN A 234 -9.50 -2.16 -1.42
CA GLN A 234 -8.49 -2.70 -2.30
C GLN A 234 -9.12 -3.70 -3.26
N THR A 235 -8.60 -3.73 -4.47
CA THR A 235 -9.06 -4.65 -5.51
C THR A 235 -7.95 -5.63 -5.84
N LEU A 236 -8.31 -6.89 -6.06
CA LEU A 236 -7.35 -7.92 -6.48
C LEU A 236 -6.74 -7.53 -7.83
N ALA A 237 -5.43 -7.42 -7.88
CA ALA A 237 -4.67 -7.26 -9.11
C ALA A 237 -4.57 -8.62 -9.81
N ALA A 238 -5.52 -8.87 -10.71
CA ALA A 238 -5.62 -10.14 -11.41
C ALA A 238 -4.63 -10.24 -12.57
N ASP A 239 -4.12 -11.47 -12.80
CA ASP A 239 -3.29 -11.82 -13.95
C ASP A 239 -1.98 -11.00 -14.05
N THR A 240 -1.43 -10.65 -12.90
CA THR A 240 -0.14 -9.99 -12.75
C THR A 240 0.56 -10.46 -11.47
N ASP A 241 1.78 -10.05 -11.26
CA ASP A 241 2.51 -10.27 -10.01
C ASP A 241 3.23 -9.00 -9.58
N MET A 242 3.75 -9.01 -8.35
CA MET A 242 4.49 -7.92 -7.73
C MET A 242 5.86 -7.78 -8.39
N LEU A 243 6.28 -6.54 -8.60
CA LEU A 243 7.61 -6.20 -9.11
C LEU A 243 8.55 -5.84 -7.98
N GLU A 244 9.83 -5.82 -8.31
CA GLU A 244 10.86 -5.29 -7.45
C GLU A 244 10.94 -3.77 -7.64
N PHE A 245 10.93 -3.00 -6.55
CA PHE A 245 11.02 -1.55 -6.57
C PHE A 245 12.11 -1.07 -5.60
N PHE A 246 13.10 -0.38 -6.13
CA PHE A 246 14.15 0.26 -5.33
C PHE A 246 14.05 1.78 -5.48
N CYS A 247 13.74 2.47 -4.40
CA CYS A 247 13.62 3.93 -4.36
C CYS A 247 14.89 4.65 -4.87
N THR A 248 16.07 4.07 -4.63
CA THR A 248 17.36 4.64 -5.05
C THR A 248 17.74 4.32 -6.48
N GLU A 249 17.01 3.42 -7.17
CA GLU A 249 17.33 3.02 -8.53
C GLU A 249 17.05 4.16 -9.51
N ASN A 250 18.07 4.55 -10.27
CA ASN A 250 18.01 5.66 -11.23
C ASN A 250 17.63 7.03 -10.62
N ASN A 251 17.65 7.17 -9.31
CA ASN A 251 17.36 8.44 -8.65
C ASN A 251 18.54 9.42 -8.86
N ARG A 252 18.47 10.21 -9.95
CA ARG A 252 19.45 11.25 -10.29
C ARG A 252 19.12 12.60 -9.65
N ASP A 253 17.96 12.72 -9.04
CA ASP A 253 17.44 13.99 -8.51
C ASP A 253 17.78 14.19 -7.03
N MET A 254 18.28 13.16 -6.33
CA MET A 254 18.68 13.26 -4.91
C MET A 254 19.50 14.52 -4.58
N PRO A 255 20.54 14.90 -5.39
CA PRO A 255 21.31 16.12 -5.12
C PRO A 255 20.50 17.42 -5.29
N HIS A 256 19.37 17.37 -5.99
CA HIS A 256 18.51 18.52 -6.29
C HIS A 256 17.31 18.62 -5.33
N MET A 257 16.98 17.54 -4.63
CA MET A 257 15.87 17.50 -3.65
C MET A 257 16.25 18.13 -2.31
N VAL A 258 17.54 18.30 -2.05
CA VAL A 258 18.01 18.97 -0.83
C VAL A 258 17.93 20.47 -1.09
N GLY A 259 16.92 21.12 -0.58
CA GLY A 259 16.85 22.58 -0.57
C GLY A 259 18.11 23.15 0.08
N LYS A 260 18.74 24.10 -0.60
CA LYS A 260 19.85 24.88 -0.04
C LYS A 260 19.32 25.85 0.99
#